data_12ed0d42a1977574c3cd8271654096fd
#
_entry.id   12ed0d42a1977574c3cd8271654096fd
#
_cell.length_a   1.000
_cell.length_b   1.000
_cell.length_c   1.000
_cell.angle_alpha   90.00
_cell.angle_beta   90.00
_cell.angle_gamma   90.00
#
_symmetry.space_group_name_H-M   'P 1'
#
loop_
_entity.id
_entity.type
_entity.pdbx_description
1 polymer ?
#
loop_
_entity_poly.entity_id
_entity_poly.type
_entity_poly.pdbx_seq_one_letter_code
_entity_poly.pdbx_strand_id
1 'polypeptide(L)'
;MKNTWITYSSEERTPVILTELAELLPPLGEEQLSVLETDILTNGCYSPIVVDEELRIIDGHHRQKICKKHNIPYTMMVFSFEDLLEAKQWALDTQKGRRNLTTWELGNIALKLKPDLEARAKANQQEYHGNQYDSGLSATLPEVQTTPVDTRKELADTVGIGERTMGKIMKIDEEAPAVVKEALDNKELSVNQGYNITRQLQQLPEEQREAAAIDAVELAKAKAQIRKADAETDEKARISTLFSKAFGRAVLLEATEENVRAWVEFSCMDPSDIEDMIKESRELSDTFGLIADILEQKVLPTDWRCAHEPDSPGSEG
;
A
#
# COMPACT_ATOMS: atom_id res chain seq x y z
N MET A 1 5.42 7.23 24.81
CA MET A 1 5.70 5.77 24.86
C MET A 1 7.09 5.48 25.38
N LYS A 2 7.25 4.54 26.30
CA LYS A 2 8.53 4.04 26.80
C LYS A 2 8.53 2.51 26.82
N ASN A 3 9.62 1.89 26.35
CA ASN A 3 9.81 0.46 26.56
C ASN A 3 10.23 0.21 28.01
N THR A 4 9.47 -0.59 28.74
CA THR A 4 9.77 -0.89 30.15
C THR A 4 10.81 -1.98 30.33
N TRP A 5 11.17 -2.68 29.22
CA TRP A 5 12.04 -3.88 29.23
C TRP A 5 11.48 -5.05 30.05
N ILE A 6 10.22 -4.95 30.48
CA ILE A 6 9.53 -6.03 31.20
C ILE A 6 8.92 -6.97 30.16
N THR A 7 9.16 -8.27 30.36
CA THR A 7 8.57 -9.32 29.52
C THR A 7 7.89 -10.36 30.41
N TYR A 8 6.77 -10.89 29.93
CA TYR A 8 6.05 -11.98 30.56
C TYR A 8 5.85 -13.13 29.57
N SER A 9 5.87 -14.37 30.07
CA SER A 9 5.38 -15.52 29.32
C SER A 9 3.85 -15.58 29.36
N SER A 10 3.25 -16.12 28.30
CA SER A 10 1.81 -16.44 28.28
C SER A 10 1.37 -17.45 29.33
N GLU A 11 2.32 -18.19 29.91
CA GLU A 11 2.08 -19.13 31.00
C GLU A 11 2.00 -18.42 32.37
N GLU A 12 2.67 -17.27 32.50
CA GLU A 12 2.72 -16.49 33.75
C GLU A 12 1.57 -15.48 33.85
N ARG A 13 1.20 -14.87 32.72
CA ARG A 13 0.20 -13.81 32.66
C ARG A 13 -0.69 -13.96 31.43
N THR A 14 -1.95 -13.59 31.58
CA THR A 14 -2.93 -13.58 30.49
C THR A 14 -3.17 -12.15 30.02
N PRO A 15 -3.01 -11.85 28.72
CA PRO A 15 -3.28 -10.52 28.21
C PRO A 15 -4.79 -10.24 28.12
N VAL A 16 -5.12 -8.95 28.15
CA VAL A 16 -6.48 -8.43 28.02
C VAL A 16 -6.68 -7.94 26.59
N ILE A 17 -7.78 -8.35 25.97
CA ILE A 17 -8.17 -7.87 24.63
C ILE A 17 -9.21 -6.76 24.80
N LEU A 18 -8.88 -5.56 24.29
CA LEU A 18 -9.85 -4.48 24.13
C LEU A 18 -10.35 -4.46 22.69
N THR A 19 -11.66 -4.47 22.53
CA THR A 19 -12.31 -4.44 21.20
C THR A 19 -11.85 -3.25 20.37
N GLU A 20 -11.73 -2.08 20.99
CA GLU A 20 -11.28 -0.85 20.33
C GLU A 20 -9.87 -0.96 19.71
N LEU A 21 -8.96 -1.69 20.36
CA LEU A 21 -7.62 -1.93 19.84
C LEU A 21 -7.60 -3.07 18.82
N ALA A 22 -8.38 -4.12 19.06
CA ALA A 22 -8.47 -5.26 18.15
C ALA A 22 -9.10 -4.91 16.80
N GLU A 23 -10.06 -3.98 16.80
CA GLU A 23 -10.79 -3.52 15.61
C GLU A 23 -10.25 -2.20 15.03
N LEU A 24 -9.19 -1.64 15.60
CA LEU A 24 -8.60 -0.39 15.14
C LEU A 24 -8.14 -0.49 13.68
N LEU A 25 -7.45 -1.57 13.37
CA LEU A 25 -6.89 -1.85 12.04
C LEU A 25 -7.77 -2.83 11.27
N PRO A 26 -7.81 -2.74 9.94
CA PRO A 26 -8.49 -3.72 9.11
C PRO A 26 -7.96 -5.14 9.41
N PRO A 27 -8.83 -6.18 9.37
CA PRO A 27 -8.39 -7.55 9.56
C PRO A 27 -7.39 -7.96 8.47
N LEU A 28 -6.55 -8.96 8.77
CA LEU A 28 -5.72 -9.60 7.75
C LEU A 28 -6.61 -10.36 6.76
N GLY A 29 -6.24 -10.34 5.48
CA GLY A 29 -6.86 -11.20 4.48
C GLY A 29 -6.64 -12.68 4.81
N GLU A 30 -7.50 -13.56 4.31
CA GLU A 30 -7.44 -15.01 4.58
C GLU A 30 -6.09 -15.62 4.22
N GLU A 31 -5.52 -15.24 3.08
CA GLU A 31 -4.21 -15.70 2.63
C GLU A 31 -3.09 -15.27 3.60
N GLN A 32 -3.09 -13.98 4.01
CA GLN A 32 -2.11 -13.46 4.96
C GLN A 32 -2.23 -14.14 6.34
N LEU A 33 -3.46 -14.41 6.78
CA LEU A 33 -3.72 -15.09 8.03
C LEU A 33 -3.22 -16.56 7.98
N SER A 34 -3.44 -17.27 6.87
CA SER A 34 -2.96 -18.62 6.63
C SER A 34 -1.43 -18.71 6.62
N VAL A 35 -0.75 -17.74 5.96
CA VAL A 35 0.71 -17.67 5.96
C VAL A 35 1.24 -17.41 7.37
N LEU A 36 0.64 -16.50 8.13
CA LEU A 36 1.02 -16.21 9.52
C LEU A 36 0.79 -17.43 10.42
N GLU A 37 -0.32 -18.15 10.25
CA GLU A 37 -0.61 -19.37 11.03
C GLU A 37 0.40 -20.47 10.74
N THR A 38 0.75 -20.68 9.46
CA THR A 38 1.77 -21.64 9.05
C THR A 38 3.15 -21.30 9.62
N ASP A 39 3.54 -20.03 9.60
CA ASP A 39 4.81 -19.59 10.17
C ASP A 39 4.87 -19.85 11.68
N ILE A 40 3.84 -19.49 12.43
CA ILE A 40 3.77 -19.73 13.88
C ILE A 40 3.77 -21.22 14.22
N LEU A 41 3.09 -22.05 13.43
CA LEU A 41 3.11 -23.51 13.62
C LEU A 41 4.49 -24.11 13.39
N THR A 42 5.24 -23.58 12.43
CA THR A 42 6.55 -24.11 12.05
C THR A 42 7.67 -23.59 12.96
N ASN A 43 7.66 -22.29 13.25
CA ASN A 43 8.78 -21.60 13.88
C ASN A 43 8.48 -21.14 15.33
N GLY A 44 7.25 -21.33 15.79
CA GLY A 44 6.77 -20.77 17.06
C GLY A 44 6.51 -19.25 16.97
N CYS A 45 6.00 -18.66 18.03
CA CYS A 45 5.75 -17.22 18.12
C CYS A 45 7.02 -16.47 18.57
N TYR A 46 7.97 -16.28 17.65
CA TYR A 46 9.26 -15.62 17.95
C TYR A 46 9.17 -14.09 18.11
N SER A 47 8.13 -13.47 17.57
CA SER A 47 7.91 -12.03 17.71
C SER A 47 6.97 -11.75 18.89
N PRO A 48 7.40 -10.98 19.91
CA PRO A 48 6.58 -10.76 21.11
C PRO A 48 5.28 -10.02 20.80
N ILE A 49 4.27 -10.27 21.62
CA ILE A 49 3.03 -9.51 21.62
C ILE A 49 3.25 -8.26 22.47
N VAL A 50 2.92 -7.09 21.94
CA VAL A 50 3.07 -5.84 22.67
C VAL A 50 1.83 -5.57 23.51
N VAL A 51 2.06 -5.33 24.79
CA VAL A 51 1.01 -5.00 25.77
C VAL A 51 1.39 -3.73 26.53
N ASP A 52 0.40 -3.09 27.12
CA ASP A 52 0.63 -2.01 28.08
C ASP A 52 0.79 -2.52 29.53
N GLU A 53 0.84 -1.60 30.50
CA GLU A 53 1.03 -1.91 31.91
C GLU A 53 -0.17 -2.68 32.52
N GLU A 54 -1.37 -2.52 31.96
CA GLU A 54 -2.55 -3.29 32.32
C GLU A 54 -2.70 -4.60 31.53
N LEU A 55 -1.66 -4.99 30.79
CA LEU A 55 -1.61 -6.17 29.92
C LEU A 55 -2.64 -6.14 28.76
N ARG A 56 -3.12 -4.95 28.36
CA ARG A 56 -3.97 -4.80 27.17
C ARG A 56 -3.13 -4.96 25.92
N ILE A 57 -3.57 -5.78 24.99
CA ILE A 57 -2.83 -6.02 23.73
C ILE A 57 -2.91 -4.76 22.87
N ILE A 58 -1.74 -4.21 22.53
CA ILE A 58 -1.59 -3.07 21.63
C ILE A 58 -1.24 -3.54 20.22
N ASP A 59 -0.33 -4.52 20.08
CA ASP A 59 -0.02 -5.17 18.81
C ASP A 59 0.12 -6.67 18.97
N GLY A 60 -0.30 -7.43 17.97
CA GLY A 60 -0.16 -8.88 17.91
C GLY A 60 -1.45 -9.66 18.20
N HIS A 61 -2.63 -9.07 18.06
CA HIS A 61 -3.93 -9.74 18.28
C HIS A 61 -4.06 -11.03 17.45
N HIS A 62 -3.67 -11.03 16.18
CA HIS A 62 -3.70 -12.24 15.32
C HIS A 62 -2.74 -13.32 15.83
N ARG A 63 -1.51 -12.93 16.21
CA ARG A 63 -0.53 -13.87 16.79
C ARG A 63 -1.05 -14.50 18.07
N GLN A 64 -1.60 -13.69 18.98
CA GLN A 64 -2.20 -14.16 20.21
C GLN A 64 -3.35 -15.15 19.95
N LYS A 65 -4.23 -14.81 18.99
CA LYS A 65 -5.37 -15.67 18.63
C LYS A 65 -4.90 -17.02 18.08
N ILE A 66 -3.90 -17.04 17.21
CA ILE A 66 -3.31 -18.26 16.64
C ILE A 66 -2.61 -19.08 17.73
N CYS A 67 -1.77 -18.45 18.55
CA CYS A 67 -1.07 -19.14 19.65
C CYS A 67 -2.05 -19.79 20.64
N LYS A 68 -3.11 -19.08 20.98
CA LYS A 68 -4.16 -19.61 21.86
C LYS A 68 -4.90 -20.79 21.22
N LYS A 69 -5.20 -20.72 19.92
CA LYS A 69 -5.87 -21.80 19.16
C LYS A 69 -5.04 -23.10 19.16
N HIS A 70 -3.73 -22.97 19.05
CA HIS A 70 -2.81 -24.11 18.92
C HIS A 70 -1.99 -24.43 20.18
N ASN A 71 -2.30 -23.78 21.32
CA ASN A 71 -1.57 -23.93 22.59
C ASN A 71 -0.05 -23.70 22.46
N ILE A 72 0.34 -22.71 21.65
CA ILE A 72 1.75 -22.32 21.46
C ILE A 72 2.08 -21.22 22.48
N PRO A 73 3.17 -21.37 23.25
CA PRO A 73 3.61 -20.32 24.18
C PRO A 73 4.10 -19.09 23.40
N TYR A 74 3.91 -17.91 23.96
CA TYR A 74 4.35 -16.65 23.42
C TYR A 74 4.84 -15.71 24.51
N THR A 75 5.69 -14.76 24.12
CA THR A 75 6.20 -13.72 25.01
C THR A 75 5.43 -12.42 24.82
N MET A 76 5.14 -11.73 25.90
CA MET A 76 4.56 -10.39 25.92
C MET A 76 5.63 -9.38 26.33
N MET A 77 5.69 -8.25 25.64
CA MET A 77 6.60 -7.13 25.94
C MET A 77 5.76 -5.94 26.40
N VAL A 78 6.08 -5.40 27.58
CA VAL A 78 5.31 -4.32 28.21
C VAL A 78 5.86 -2.96 27.77
N PHE A 79 4.98 -2.10 27.27
CA PHE A 79 5.26 -0.70 26.97
C PHE A 79 4.40 0.21 27.85
N SER A 80 4.97 1.33 28.30
CA SER A 80 4.24 2.38 29.00
C SER A 80 3.77 3.43 28.01
N PHE A 81 2.49 3.74 28.07
CA PHE A 81 1.83 4.79 27.30
C PHE A 81 1.21 5.81 28.23
N GLU A 82 1.14 7.09 27.82
CA GLU A 82 0.49 8.14 28.61
C GLU A 82 -1.02 7.92 28.71
N ASP A 83 -1.62 7.54 27.58
CA ASP A 83 -3.04 7.25 27.46
C ASP A 83 -3.34 6.22 26.36
N LEU A 84 -4.60 5.84 26.23
CA LEU A 84 -5.06 4.88 25.21
C LEU A 84 -4.90 5.45 23.78
N LEU A 85 -4.99 6.76 23.61
CA LEU A 85 -4.80 7.40 22.32
C LEU A 85 -3.35 7.27 21.85
N GLU A 86 -2.37 7.48 22.72
CA GLU A 86 -0.95 7.26 22.37
C GLU A 86 -0.70 5.80 21.98
N ALA A 87 -1.31 4.84 22.69
CA ALA A 87 -1.21 3.42 22.35
C ALA A 87 -1.81 3.10 20.98
N LYS A 88 -2.98 3.66 20.66
CA LYS A 88 -3.62 3.52 19.34
C LYS A 88 -2.78 4.15 18.21
N GLN A 89 -2.22 5.33 18.42
CA GLN A 89 -1.33 6.00 17.46
C GLN A 89 -0.06 5.18 17.21
N TRP A 90 0.55 4.65 18.27
CA TRP A 90 1.72 3.79 18.14
C TRP A 90 1.40 2.51 17.36
N ALA A 91 0.27 1.85 17.65
CA ALA A 91 -0.18 0.67 16.91
C ALA A 91 -0.36 0.98 15.41
N LEU A 92 -0.93 2.12 15.09
CA LEU A 92 -1.09 2.58 13.70
C LEU A 92 0.26 2.80 13.02
N ASP A 93 1.18 3.54 13.67
CA ASP A 93 2.48 3.90 13.09
C ASP A 93 3.35 2.66 12.82
N THR A 94 3.33 1.69 13.72
CA THR A 94 4.05 0.41 13.51
C THR A 94 3.48 -0.40 12.36
N GLN A 95 2.21 -0.26 12.05
CA GLN A 95 1.54 -1.02 10.98
C GLN A 95 1.52 -0.28 9.63
N LYS A 96 1.63 1.05 9.60
CA LYS A 96 1.73 1.83 8.35
C LYS A 96 2.88 1.32 7.45
N GLY A 97 4.02 1.01 8.03
CA GLY A 97 5.17 0.48 7.30
C GLY A 97 5.07 -1.00 6.89
N ARG A 98 4.15 -1.75 7.51
CA ARG A 98 4.00 -3.21 7.28
C ARG A 98 2.80 -3.56 6.40
N ARG A 99 1.82 -2.65 6.26
CA ARG A 99 0.59 -2.84 5.51
C ARG A 99 0.43 -1.72 4.50
N ASN A 100 0.09 -2.09 3.27
CA ASN A 100 -0.28 -1.12 2.23
C ASN A 100 -1.74 -0.67 2.45
N LEU A 101 -1.97 0.14 3.50
CA LEU A 101 -3.29 0.70 3.79
C LEU A 101 -3.67 1.70 2.71
N THR A 102 -4.89 1.59 2.22
CA THR A 102 -5.46 2.57 1.29
C THR A 102 -5.79 3.87 2.01
N THR A 103 -5.94 4.95 1.25
CA THR A 103 -6.38 6.25 1.79
C THR A 103 -7.73 6.17 2.50
N TRP A 104 -8.63 5.30 2.02
CA TRP A 104 -9.92 5.03 2.65
C TRP A 104 -9.77 4.32 4.00
N GLU A 105 -8.97 3.26 4.06
CA GLU A 105 -8.67 2.54 5.30
C GLU A 105 -8.02 3.45 6.35
N LEU A 106 -7.05 4.30 5.95
CA LEU A 106 -6.44 5.30 6.83
C LEU A 106 -7.47 6.30 7.37
N GLY A 107 -8.38 6.79 6.51
CA GLY A 107 -9.45 7.68 6.93
C GLY A 107 -10.42 7.03 7.92
N ASN A 108 -10.79 5.79 7.71
CA ASN A 108 -11.65 5.04 8.64
C ASN A 108 -10.98 4.83 10.00
N ILE A 109 -9.66 4.59 10.02
CA ILE A 109 -8.89 4.53 11.26
C ILE A 109 -8.93 5.89 11.97
N ALA A 110 -8.72 6.99 11.24
CA ALA A 110 -8.82 8.33 11.81
C ALA A 110 -10.19 8.61 12.43
N LEU A 111 -11.27 8.20 11.76
CA LEU A 111 -12.64 8.34 12.29
C LEU A 111 -12.85 7.56 13.59
N LYS A 112 -12.23 6.38 13.72
CA LYS A 112 -12.26 5.61 14.98
C LYS A 112 -11.48 6.29 16.11
N LEU A 113 -10.46 7.09 15.79
CA LEU A 113 -9.69 7.87 16.78
C LEU A 113 -10.37 9.20 17.15
N LYS A 114 -11.36 9.64 16.38
CA LYS A 114 -12.03 10.94 16.59
C LYS A 114 -12.57 11.14 18.02
N PRO A 115 -13.27 10.18 18.65
CA PRO A 115 -13.78 10.36 20.01
C PRO A 115 -12.66 10.61 21.05
N ASP A 116 -11.53 9.92 20.92
CA ASP A 116 -10.39 10.05 21.84
C ASP A 116 -9.70 11.41 21.68
N LEU A 117 -9.54 11.88 20.43
CA LEU A 117 -8.99 13.20 20.12
C LEU A 117 -9.89 14.32 20.65
N GLU A 118 -11.21 14.20 20.48
CA GLU A 118 -12.17 15.15 21.02
C GLU A 118 -12.19 15.16 22.56
N ALA A 119 -12.06 14.01 23.20
CA ALA A 119 -11.99 13.88 24.66
C ALA A 119 -10.70 14.56 25.19
N ARG A 120 -9.56 14.33 24.54
CA ARG A 120 -8.27 14.98 24.87
C ARG A 120 -8.32 16.50 24.68
N ALA A 121 -8.90 16.96 23.58
CA ALA A 121 -9.09 18.39 23.34
C ALA A 121 -9.96 19.05 24.41
N LYS A 122 -11.04 18.40 24.84
CA LYS A 122 -11.91 18.88 25.93
C LYS A 122 -11.19 18.90 27.29
N ALA A 123 -10.41 17.88 27.61
CA ALA A 123 -9.63 17.81 28.84
C ALA A 123 -8.61 18.97 28.92
N ASN A 124 -7.86 19.19 27.84
CA ASN A 124 -6.91 20.29 27.74
C ASN A 124 -7.59 21.66 27.89
N GLN A 125 -8.79 21.83 27.34
CA GLN A 125 -9.56 23.06 27.43
C GLN A 125 -10.05 23.34 28.87
N GLN A 126 -10.47 22.29 29.60
CA GLN A 126 -10.90 22.39 30.99
C GLN A 126 -9.75 22.71 31.94
N GLU A 127 -8.59 22.12 31.74
CA GLU A 127 -7.38 22.39 32.54
C GLU A 127 -6.92 23.83 32.37
N TYR A 128 -7.01 24.38 31.16
CA TYR A 128 -6.68 25.79 30.90
C TYR A 128 -7.66 26.77 31.56
N HIS A 129 -8.95 26.50 31.58
CA HIS A 129 -9.95 27.35 32.23
C HIS A 129 -9.87 27.27 33.76
N GLY A 130 -9.39 26.19 34.34
CA GLY A 130 -9.18 26.04 35.79
C GLY A 130 -8.11 26.97 36.34
N ASN A 131 -7.09 27.28 35.56
CA ASN A 131 -5.99 28.19 35.99
C ASN A 131 -6.27 29.68 35.82
N GLN A 132 -7.37 30.08 35.20
CA GLN A 132 -7.69 31.48 34.94
C GLN A 132 -8.30 32.23 36.17
N TYR A 133 -8.70 31.50 37.24
CA TYR A 133 -9.31 32.05 38.45
C TYR A 133 -8.38 32.21 39.65
N ASP A 134 -7.12 31.77 39.55
CA ASP A 134 -6.16 31.90 40.66
C ASP A 134 -4.88 32.64 40.20
N SER A 135 -4.93 33.94 40.17
CA SER A 135 -3.82 34.86 40.58
C SER A 135 -3.99 36.27 40.03
N GLY A 136 -4.21 37.18 40.92
CA GLY A 136 -3.93 38.60 40.71
C GLY A 136 -2.44 38.89 40.62
N LEU A 137 -1.84 38.68 39.46
CA LEU A 137 -0.53 39.21 39.08
C LEU A 137 -0.48 39.32 37.55
N SER A 138 -0.64 40.57 37.09
CA SER A 138 -0.36 41.02 35.74
C SER A 138 1.10 40.77 35.39
N ALA A 139 1.37 39.75 34.61
CA ALA A 139 2.61 39.62 33.87
C ALA A 139 2.26 39.24 32.44
N THR A 140 2.67 40.08 31.52
CA THR A 140 2.62 39.92 30.05
C THR A 140 3.17 38.56 29.61
N LEU A 141 2.31 37.58 29.55
CA LEU A 141 2.57 36.33 28.82
C LEU A 141 2.06 36.49 27.39
N PRO A 142 2.76 35.99 26.37
CA PRO A 142 2.27 36.05 25.01
C PRO A 142 0.93 35.33 24.95
N GLU A 143 -0.05 35.99 24.35
CA GLU A 143 -1.37 35.48 24.05
C GLU A 143 -1.22 34.15 23.26
N VAL A 144 -1.31 33.04 23.96
CA VAL A 144 -1.42 31.72 23.29
C VAL A 144 -2.80 31.74 22.68
N GLN A 145 -2.85 32.05 21.40
CA GLN A 145 -4.06 31.95 20.61
C GLN A 145 -4.51 30.48 20.68
N THR A 146 -5.52 30.18 21.48
CA THR A 146 -6.26 28.92 21.42
C THR A 146 -7.03 28.92 20.11
N THR A 147 -6.36 28.58 19.02
CA THR A 147 -7.05 28.28 17.78
C THR A 147 -7.99 27.11 18.04
N PRO A 148 -9.27 27.21 17.67
CA PRO A 148 -10.18 26.09 17.74
C PRO A 148 -9.50 24.90 17.05
N VAL A 149 -9.37 23.78 17.75
CA VAL A 149 -8.77 22.57 17.19
C VAL A 149 -9.60 22.18 15.98
N ASP A 150 -9.02 22.31 14.77
CA ASP A 150 -9.67 21.81 13.56
C ASP A 150 -9.56 20.28 13.56
N THR A 151 -10.59 19.65 14.11
CA THR A 151 -10.67 18.17 14.24
C THR A 151 -10.34 17.47 12.93
N ARG A 152 -10.73 18.04 11.79
CA ARG A 152 -10.43 17.47 10.47
C ARG A 152 -8.94 17.48 10.17
N LYS A 153 -8.26 18.57 10.48
CA LYS A 153 -6.81 18.70 10.29
C LYS A 153 -6.06 17.74 11.21
N GLU A 154 -6.43 17.68 12.47
CA GLU A 154 -5.81 16.80 13.47
C GLU A 154 -5.98 15.32 13.08
N LEU A 155 -7.18 14.91 12.64
CA LEU A 155 -7.43 13.56 12.11
C LEU A 155 -6.58 13.26 10.87
N ALA A 156 -6.47 14.20 9.95
CA ALA A 156 -5.68 14.06 8.74
C ALA A 156 -4.19 13.88 9.06
N ASP A 157 -3.65 14.70 9.95
CA ASP A 157 -2.25 14.70 10.38
C ASP A 157 -1.91 13.37 11.11
N THR A 158 -2.81 12.87 11.97
CA THR A 158 -2.63 11.62 12.72
C THR A 158 -2.40 10.42 11.80
N VAL A 159 -3.12 10.32 10.69
CA VAL A 159 -2.98 9.20 9.76
C VAL A 159 -2.10 9.50 8.54
N GLY A 160 -1.65 10.74 8.39
CA GLY A 160 -0.75 11.18 7.32
C GLY A 160 -1.45 11.32 5.96
N ILE A 161 -2.70 11.75 5.92
CA ILE A 161 -3.44 12.06 4.70
C ILE A 161 -3.71 13.56 4.60
N GLY A 162 -3.99 14.06 3.39
CA GLY A 162 -4.32 15.47 3.22
C GLY A 162 -5.68 15.84 3.85
N GLU A 163 -5.77 17.00 4.49
CA GLU A 163 -6.99 17.54 5.13
C GLU A 163 -8.21 17.53 4.20
N ARG A 164 -8.01 17.91 2.91
CA ARG A 164 -9.07 17.87 1.89
C ARG A 164 -9.59 16.45 1.64
N THR A 165 -8.71 15.48 1.70
CA THR A 165 -9.06 14.07 1.52
C THR A 165 -9.82 13.56 2.74
N MET A 166 -9.37 13.93 3.95
CA MET A 166 -10.10 13.62 5.19
C MET A 166 -11.51 14.19 5.17
N GLY A 167 -11.69 15.42 4.72
CA GLY A 167 -13.03 16.02 4.56
C GLY A 167 -13.94 15.25 3.60
N LYS A 168 -13.39 14.65 2.52
CA LYS A 168 -14.17 13.78 1.63
C LYS A 168 -14.56 12.47 2.30
N ILE A 169 -13.64 11.88 3.06
CA ILE A 169 -13.88 10.61 3.77
C ILE A 169 -14.96 10.81 4.84
N MET A 170 -14.87 11.88 5.64
CA MET A 170 -15.90 12.23 6.62
C MET A 170 -17.28 12.35 5.96
N LYS A 171 -17.35 13.01 4.81
CA LYS A 171 -18.61 13.18 4.09
C LYS A 171 -19.15 11.85 3.52
N ILE A 172 -18.28 10.98 3.02
CA ILE A 172 -18.67 9.63 2.58
C ILE A 172 -19.18 8.83 3.78
N ASP A 173 -18.48 8.89 4.91
CA ASP A 173 -18.89 8.15 6.10
C ASP A 173 -20.26 8.58 6.63
N GLU A 174 -20.55 9.87 6.60
CA GLU A 174 -21.81 10.44 7.08
C GLU A 174 -22.98 10.20 6.12
N GLU A 175 -22.76 10.33 4.80
CA GLU A 175 -23.83 10.51 3.82
C GLU A 175 -23.93 9.41 2.76
N ALA A 176 -22.92 8.54 2.61
CA ALA A 176 -22.91 7.54 1.55
C ALA A 176 -23.72 6.30 1.93
N PRO A 177 -24.50 5.74 0.98
CA PRO A 177 -25.11 4.42 1.12
C PRO A 177 -24.08 3.31 1.36
N ALA A 178 -24.51 2.22 2.01
CA ALA A 178 -23.66 1.08 2.35
C ALA A 178 -22.90 0.52 1.13
N VAL A 179 -23.57 0.40 -0.02
CA VAL A 179 -22.97 -0.10 -1.28
C VAL A 179 -21.74 0.68 -1.72
N VAL A 180 -21.71 2.00 -1.52
CA VAL A 180 -20.55 2.84 -1.86
C VAL A 180 -19.41 2.61 -0.89
N LYS A 181 -19.70 2.45 0.41
CA LYS A 181 -18.71 2.15 1.44
C LYS A 181 -18.09 0.76 1.21
N GLU A 182 -18.91 -0.25 0.93
CA GLU A 182 -18.44 -1.60 0.59
C GLU A 182 -17.53 -1.62 -0.65
N ALA A 183 -17.87 -0.85 -1.69
CA ALA A 183 -17.04 -0.76 -2.88
C ALA A 183 -15.68 -0.07 -2.61
N LEU A 184 -15.63 0.86 -1.64
CA LEU A 184 -14.39 1.46 -1.16
C LEU A 184 -13.57 0.46 -0.32
N ASP A 185 -14.20 -0.30 0.56
CA ASP A 185 -13.56 -1.35 1.37
C ASP A 185 -12.96 -2.45 0.49
N ASN A 186 -13.67 -2.83 -0.57
CA ASN A 186 -13.21 -3.80 -1.58
C ASN A 186 -12.17 -3.23 -2.57
N LYS A 187 -11.75 -1.96 -2.42
CA LYS A 187 -10.78 -1.28 -3.31
C LYS A 187 -11.26 -1.13 -4.76
N GLU A 188 -12.56 -1.22 -4.99
CA GLU A 188 -13.18 -1.08 -6.30
C GLU A 188 -13.38 0.39 -6.70
N LEU A 189 -13.46 1.28 -5.70
CA LEU A 189 -13.56 2.73 -5.86
C LEU A 189 -12.39 3.43 -5.16
N SER A 190 -11.98 4.56 -5.73
CA SER A 190 -11.13 5.52 -5.03
C SER A 190 -11.98 6.48 -4.18
N VAL A 191 -11.38 7.09 -3.14
CA VAL A 191 -12.05 8.11 -2.30
C VAL A 191 -12.69 9.23 -3.14
N ASN A 192 -12.04 9.66 -4.23
CA ASN A 192 -12.59 10.68 -5.11
C ASN A 192 -13.84 10.21 -5.85
N GLN A 193 -13.85 8.97 -6.31
CA GLN A 193 -15.04 8.38 -6.97
C GLN A 193 -16.18 8.22 -5.97
N GLY A 194 -15.90 7.63 -4.79
CA GLY A 194 -16.91 7.50 -3.74
C GLY A 194 -17.50 8.85 -3.33
N TYR A 195 -16.68 9.88 -3.14
CA TYR A 195 -17.15 11.23 -2.83
C TYR A 195 -18.05 11.84 -3.93
N ASN A 196 -17.65 11.68 -5.20
CA ASN A 196 -18.45 12.20 -6.32
C ASN A 196 -19.79 11.48 -6.43
N ILE A 197 -19.81 10.16 -6.26
CA ILE A 197 -21.05 9.36 -6.25
C ILE A 197 -21.94 9.83 -5.09
N THR A 198 -21.40 9.91 -3.86
CA THR A 198 -22.16 10.38 -2.69
C THR A 198 -22.78 11.75 -2.94
N ARG A 199 -22.02 12.68 -3.50
CA ARG A 199 -22.50 14.04 -3.81
C ARG A 199 -23.59 14.05 -4.86
N GLN A 200 -23.53 13.17 -5.86
CA GLN A 200 -24.59 13.05 -6.88
C GLN A 200 -25.87 12.45 -6.30
N LEU A 201 -25.75 11.45 -5.45
CA LEU A 201 -26.88 10.80 -4.78
C LEU A 201 -27.68 11.75 -3.87
N GLN A 202 -27.01 12.71 -3.26
CA GLN A 202 -27.68 13.71 -2.42
C GLN A 202 -28.63 14.62 -3.18
N GLN A 203 -28.47 14.75 -4.50
CA GLN A 203 -29.38 15.53 -5.35
C GLN A 203 -30.68 14.76 -5.68
N LEU A 204 -30.73 13.46 -5.35
CA LEU A 204 -31.86 12.58 -5.59
C LEU A 204 -32.74 12.44 -4.34
N PRO A 205 -34.04 12.18 -4.51
CA PRO A 205 -34.92 11.79 -3.41
C PRO A 205 -34.37 10.55 -2.68
N GLU A 206 -34.57 10.49 -1.38
CA GLU A 206 -34.02 9.43 -0.53
C GLU A 206 -34.36 8.02 -1.00
N GLU A 207 -35.60 7.81 -1.44
CA GLU A 207 -36.10 6.54 -1.96
C GLU A 207 -35.35 6.01 -3.20
N GLN A 208 -34.71 6.91 -3.97
CA GLN A 208 -34.01 6.56 -5.21
C GLN A 208 -32.49 6.40 -5.00
N ARG A 209 -31.96 6.82 -3.86
CA ARG A 209 -30.49 6.88 -3.63
C ARG A 209 -29.85 5.51 -3.65
N GLU A 210 -30.48 4.50 -3.09
CA GLU A 210 -29.88 3.17 -2.99
C GLU A 210 -29.78 2.48 -4.36
N ALA A 211 -30.85 2.52 -5.17
CA ALA A 211 -30.81 2.00 -6.53
C ALA A 211 -29.81 2.74 -7.41
N ALA A 212 -29.80 4.08 -7.35
CA ALA A 212 -28.85 4.89 -8.09
C ALA A 212 -27.38 4.69 -7.63
N ALA A 213 -27.16 4.31 -6.36
CA ALA A 213 -25.85 3.99 -5.86
C ALA A 213 -25.30 2.71 -6.47
N ILE A 214 -26.11 1.67 -6.58
CA ILE A 214 -25.74 0.39 -7.22
C ILE A 214 -25.33 0.65 -8.67
N ASP A 215 -26.18 1.34 -9.44
CA ASP A 215 -25.90 1.66 -10.85
C ASP A 215 -24.61 2.49 -11.01
N ALA A 216 -24.40 3.48 -10.14
CA ALA A 216 -23.21 4.34 -10.17
C ALA A 216 -21.93 3.57 -9.84
N VAL A 217 -21.96 2.64 -8.89
CA VAL A 217 -20.84 1.77 -8.54
C VAL A 217 -20.52 0.82 -9.68
N GLU A 218 -21.52 0.15 -10.27
CA GLU A 218 -21.32 -0.73 -11.42
C GLU A 218 -20.74 0.00 -12.63
N LEU A 219 -21.25 1.19 -12.92
CA LEU A 219 -20.72 2.03 -13.99
C LEU A 219 -19.26 2.44 -13.74
N ALA A 220 -18.90 2.75 -12.50
CA ALA A 220 -17.53 3.10 -12.14
C ALA A 220 -16.59 1.90 -12.30
N LYS A 221 -17.02 0.69 -11.90
CA LYS A 221 -16.29 -0.56 -12.10
C LYS A 221 -16.06 -0.85 -13.59
N ALA A 222 -17.11 -0.77 -14.39
CA ALA A 222 -17.01 -0.97 -15.84
C ALA A 222 -16.02 0.00 -16.51
N LYS A 223 -16.07 1.29 -16.15
CA LYS A 223 -15.12 2.29 -16.64
C LYS A 223 -13.69 2.00 -16.22
N ALA A 224 -13.47 1.49 -15.00
CA ALA A 224 -12.14 1.11 -14.53
C ALA A 224 -11.59 -0.09 -15.31
N GLN A 225 -12.42 -1.08 -15.62
CA GLN A 225 -12.04 -2.24 -16.43
C GLN A 225 -11.66 -1.86 -17.87
N ILE A 226 -12.45 -0.99 -18.51
CA ILE A 226 -12.16 -0.47 -19.86
C ILE A 226 -10.79 0.25 -19.84
N ARG A 227 -10.56 1.18 -18.90
CA ARG A 227 -9.28 1.89 -18.80
C ARG A 227 -8.08 0.95 -18.60
N LYS A 228 -8.25 -0.11 -17.83
CA LYS A 228 -7.19 -1.10 -17.63
C LYS A 228 -6.90 -1.88 -18.91
N ALA A 229 -7.94 -2.27 -19.66
CA ALA A 229 -7.79 -2.94 -20.95
C ALA A 229 -7.14 -2.03 -22.00
N ASP A 230 -7.55 -0.75 -22.08
CA ASP A 230 -6.94 0.24 -22.96
C ASP A 230 -5.46 0.45 -22.63
N ALA A 231 -5.12 0.62 -21.36
CA ALA A 231 -3.72 0.78 -20.91
C ALA A 231 -2.86 -0.45 -21.22
N GLU A 232 -3.39 -1.66 -21.08
CA GLU A 232 -2.69 -2.89 -21.46
C GLU A 232 -2.48 -2.97 -22.99
N THR A 233 -3.45 -2.55 -23.77
CA THR A 233 -3.36 -2.50 -25.24
C THR A 233 -2.33 -1.47 -25.67
N ASP A 234 -2.33 -0.28 -25.07
CA ASP A 234 -1.35 0.78 -25.35
C ASP A 234 0.07 0.34 -25.01
N GLU A 235 0.25 -0.36 -23.89
CA GLU A 235 1.57 -0.90 -23.50
C GLU A 235 2.06 -1.98 -24.46
N LYS A 236 1.19 -2.90 -24.89
CA LYS A 236 1.52 -3.90 -25.92
C LYS A 236 1.89 -3.25 -27.24
N ALA A 237 1.18 -2.22 -27.69
CA ALA A 237 1.48 -1.46 -28.88
C ALA A 237 2.84 -0.72 -28.77
N ARG A 238 3.13 -0.15 -27.60
CA ARG A 238 4.43 0.50 -27.31
C ARG A 238 5.58 -0.50 -27.37
N ILE A 239 5.43 -1.65 -26.72
CA ILE A 239 6.44 -2.73 -26.74
C ILE A 239 6.67 -3.21 -28.17
N SER A 240 5.61 -3.51 -28.92
CA SER A 240 5.71 -3.92 -30.34
C SER A 240 6.47 -2.90 -31.18
N THR A 241 6.19 -1.61 -30.98
CA THR A 241 6.89 -0.52 -31.68
C THR A 241 8.38 -0.46 -31.34
N LEU A 242 8.73 -0.65 -30.06
CA LEU A 242 10.13 -0.67 -29.62
C LEU A 242 10.90 -1.83 -30.25
N PHE A 243 10.34 -3.03 -30.23
CA PHE A 243 10.96 -4.22 -30.84
C PHE A 243 11.12 -4.01 -32.33
N SER A 244 10.07 -3.60 -33.05
CA SER A 244 10.13 -3.37 -34.50
C SER A 244 11.19 -2.34 -34.90
N LYS A 245 11.34 -1.25 -34.15
CA LYS A 245 12.37 -0.24 -34.37
C LYS A 245 13.78 -0.75 -34.09
N ALA A 246 13.95 -1.52 -33.00
CA ALA A 246 15.25 -2.10 -32.66
C ALA A 246 15.71 -3.10 -33.72
N PHE A 247 14.85 -4.02 -34.13
CA PHE A 247 15.14 -4.98 -35.20
C PHE A 247 15.41 -4.28 -36.52
N GLY A 248 14.57 -3.34 -36.93
CA GLY A 248 14.75 -2.62 -38.18
C GLY A 248 16.09 -1.86 -38.25
N ARG A 249 16.57 -1.31 -37.15
CA ARG A 249 17.87 -0.68 -37.06
C ARG A 249 19.02 -1.69 -37.05
N ALA A 250 18.87 -2.78 -36.28
CA ALA A 250 19.89 -3.83 -36.24
C ALA A 250 20.11 -4.50 -37.60
N VAL A 251 19.04 -4.76 -38.35
CA VAL A 251 19.12 -5.35 -39.71
C VAL A 251 19.81 -4.40 -40.71
N LEU A 252 19.68 -3.09 -40.54
CA LEU A 252 20.34 -2.11 -41.42
C LEU A 252 21.80 -1.84 -41.03
N LEU A 253 22.28 -2.42 -39.93
CA LEU A 253 23.65 -2.22 -39.47
C LEU A 253 24.58 -3.21 -40.21
N GLU A 254 25.29 -2.71 -41.20
CA GLU A 254 26.36 -3.46 -41.89
C GLU A 254 27.64 -3.43 -41.05
N ALA A 255 27.75 -4.39 -40.09
CA ALA A 255 28.89 -4.49 -39.19
C ALA A 255 30.13 -5.10 -39.88
N THR A 256 30.69 -4.41 -40.87
CA THR A 256 31.96 -4.76 -41.49
C THR A 256 33.12 -4.12 -40.71
N GLU A 257 34.34 -4.68 -40.85
CA GLU A 257 35.53 -4.12 -40.21
C GLU A 257 35.78 -2.67 -40.65
N GLU A 258 35.55 -2.38 -41.93
CA GLU A 258 35.72 -1.06 -42.51
C GLU A 258 34.71 -0.05 -41.91
N ASN A 259 33.44 -0.42 -41.80
CA ASN A 259 32.40 0.45 -41.23
C ASN A 259 32.62 0.73 -39.75
N VAL A 260 33.05 -0.30 -38.99
CA VAL A 260 33.36 -0.15 -37.55
C VAL A 260 34.58 0.75 -37.35
N ARG A 261 35.65 0.60 -38.17
CA ARG A 261 36.82 1.48 -38.08
C ARG A 261 36.47 2.93 -38.43
N ALA A 262 35.73 3.14 -39.51
CA ALA A 262 35.29 4.48 -39.92
C ALA A 262 34.43 5.15 -38.83
N TRP A 263 33.57 4.38 -38.17
CA TRP A 263 32.75 4.88 -37.05
C TRP A 263 33.59 5.31 -35.86
N VAL A 264 34.54 4.49 -35.42
CA VAL A 264 35.42 4.78 -34.29
C VAL A 264 36.28 6.02 -34.58
N GLU A 265 36.87 6.11 -35.79
CA GLU A 265 37.67 7.24 -36.20
C GLU A 265 36.86 8.54 -36.31
N PHE A 266 35.67 8.49 -36.92
CA PHE A 266 34.81 9.66 -37.08
C PHE A 266 34.24 10.16 -35.72
N SER A 267 33.96 9.26 -34.80
CA SER A 267 33.43 9.59 -33.46
C SER A 267 34.51 10.00 -32.47
N CYS A 268 35.78 9.94 -32.85
CA CYS A 268 36.93 10.28 -31.99
C CYS A 268 36.90 9.55 -30.62
N MET A 269 36.53 8.27 -30.62
CA MET A 269 36.40 7.47 -29.41
C MET A 269 37.77 7.22 -28.76
N ASP A 270 37.83 7.37 -27.45
CA ASP A 270 39.02 6.98 -26.70
C ASP A 270 39.00 5.47 -26.35
N PRO A 271 40.10 4.90 -25.83
CA PRO A 271 40.14 3.47 -25.49
C PRO A 271 39.09 3.03 -24.46
N SER A 272 38.67 3.90 -23.54
CA SER A 272 37.64 3.61 -22.54
C SER A 272 36.27 3.53 -23.19
N ASP A 273 35.96 4.45 -24.12
CA ASP A 273 34.71 4.42 -24.90
C ASP A 273 34.60 3.12 -25.72
N ILE A 274 35.74 2.67 -26.30
CA ILE A 274 35.79 1.43 -27.09
C ILE A 274 35.57 0.20 -26.20
N GLU A 275 36.12 0.16 -24.98
CA GLU A 275 35.89 -0.93 -24.02
C GLU A 275 34.41 -1.01 -23.62
N ASP A 276 33.78 0.12 -23.31
CA ASP A 276 32.36 0.20 -23.00
C ASP A 276 31.49 -0.26 -24.18
N MET A 277 31.83 0.18 -25.41
CA MET A 277 31.12 -0.25 -26.61
C MET A 277 31.24 -1.75 -26.91
N ILE A 278 32.39 -2.35 -26.60
CA ILE A 278 32.58 -3.81 -26.69
C ILE A 278 31.65 -4.53 -25.72
N LYS A 279 31.58 -4.06 -24.48
CA LYS A 279 30.71 -4.64 -23.45
C LYS A 279 29.24 -4.55 -23.84
N GLU A 280 28.77 -3.36 -24.21
CA GLU A 280 27.41 -3.11 -24.67
C GLU A 280 27.03 -3.96 -25.89
N SER A 281 27.96 -4.10 -26.86
CA SER A 281 27.72 -4.90 -28.06
C SER A 281 27.55 -6.40 -27.71
N ARG A 282 28.27 -6.91 -26.73
CA ARG A 282 28.12 -8.29 -26.23
C ARG A 282 26.79 -8.48 -25.50
N GLU A 283 26.41 -7.55 -24.63
CA GLU A 283 25.13 -7.57 -23.94
C GLU A 283 23.94 -7.51 -24.93
N LEU A 284 24.05 -6.75 -25.99
CA LEU A 284 23.07 -6.70 -27.08
C LEU A 284 23.01 -8.04 -27.85
N SER A 285 24.15 -8.65 -28.13
CA SER A 285 24.21 -9.98 -28.77
C SER A 285 23.52 -11.03 -27.94
N ASP A 286 23.78 -11.07 -26.65
CA ASP A 286 23.13 -11.98 -25.70
C ASP A 286 21.62 -11.73 -25.65
N THR A 287 21.19 -10.48 -25.66
CA THR A 287 19.78 -10.08 -25.68
C THR A 287 19.08 -10.56 -26.96
N PHE A 288 19.69 -10.39 -28.13
CA PHE A 288 19.14 -10.87 -29.40
C PHE A 288 19.13 -12.40 -29.47
N GLY A 289 20.13 -13.07 -28.90
CA GLY A 289 20.15 -14.53 -28.76
C GLY A 289 18.98 -15.02 -27.91
N LEU A 290 18.73 -14.40 -26.76
CA LEU A 290 17.60 -14.74 -25.90
C LEU A 290 16.24 -14.52 -26.62
N ILE A 291 16.12 -13.44 -27.40
CA ILE A 291 14.91 -13.19 -28.19
C ILE A 291 14.70 -14.30 -29.23
N ALA A 292 15.76 -14.72 -29.93
CA ALA A 292 15.69 -15.81 -30.87
C ALA A 292 15.23 -17.12 -30.20
N ASP A 293 15.81 -17.48 -29.07
CA ASP A 293 15.44 -18.66 -28.29
C ASP A 293 13.95 -18.64 -27.87
N ILE A 294 13.46 -17.46 -27.42
CA ILE A 294 12.05 -17.31 -27.05
C ILE A 294 11.13 -17.48 -28.27
N LEU A 295 11.51 -16.89 -29.41
CA LEU A 295 10.74 -17.02 -30.64
C LEU A 295 10.65 -18.47 -31.11
N GLU A 296 11.78 -19.17 -31.09
CA GLU A 296 11.84 -20.58 -31.50
C GLU A 296 11.09 -21.50 -30.56
N GLN A 297 11.21 -21.32 -29.25
CA GLN A 297 10.66 -22.23 -28.26
C GLN A 297 9.20 -21.98 -27.90
N LYS A 298 8.78 -20.72 -27.90
CA LYS A 298 7.49 -20.32 -27.30
C LYS A 298 6.51 -19.66 -28.26
N VAL A 299 6.99 -19.10 -29.37
CA VAL A 299 6.14 -18.34 -30.29
C VAL A 299 5.86 -19.11 -31.57
N LEU A 300 6.86 -19.84 -32.10
CA LEU A 300 6.65 -20.63 -33.29
C LEU A 300 5.72 -21.83 -33.02
N PRO A 301 4.65 -22.03 -33.82
CA PRO A 301 3.82 -23.21 -33.73
C PRO A 301 4.65 -24.48 -33.96
N THR A 302 4.31 -25.56 -33.27
CA THR A 302 5.08 -26.82 -33.30
C THR A 302 5.10 -27.45 -34.68
N ASP A 303 4.05 -27.29 -35.46
CA ASP A 303 3.89 -27.76 -36.85
C ASP A 303 4.72 -26.96 -37.84
N TRP A 304 5.03 -25.70 -37.59
CA TRP A 304 5.88 -24.88 -38.44
C TRP A 304 7.35 -25.32 -38.43
N ARG A 305 7.85 -25.88 -37.33
CA ARG A 305 9.23 -26.38 -37.19
C ARG A 305 9.51 -27.58 -38.09
N CYS A 306 8.54 -28.47 -38.21
CA CYS A 306 8.67 -29.67 -39.07
C CYS A 306 8.64 -29.37 -40.58
N ALA A 307 8.07 -28.20 -40.95
CA ALA A 307 7.92 -27.84 -42.37
C ALA A 307 9.14 -27.05 -42.95
N HIS A 308 10.04 -26.58 -42.08
CA HIS A 308 11.10 -25.65 -42.43
C HIS A 308 12.49 -26.04 -41.91
N GLU A 309 12.72 -27.32 -41.61
CA GLU A 309 14.09 -27.84 -41.42
C GLU A 309 14.86 -27.68 -42.72
N PRO A 310 16.02 -26.95 -42.74
CA PRO A 310 16.86 -26.88 -43.90
C PRO A 310 17.33 -28.29 -44.23
N ASP A 311 17.11 -28.71 -45.48
CA ASP A 311 17.60 -29.97 -46.00
C ASP A 311 19.10 -30.13 -45.63
N SER A 312 19.40 -31.13 -44.85
CA SER A 312 20.78 -31.49 -44.55
C SER A 312 21.52 -31.69 -45.88
N PRO A 313 22.69 -31.06 -46.09
CA PRO A 313 23.45 -31.26 -47.33
C PRO A 313 23.75 -32.72 -47.48
N GLY A 314 23.17 -33.30 -48.52
CA GLY A 314 23.31 -34.69 -48.84
C GLY A 314 24.77 -35.12 -48.87
N SER A 315 25.07 -36.18 -48.11
CA SER A 315 26.30 -36.97 -48.28
C SER A 315 26.31 -37.59 -49.67
N GLU A 316 26.87 -36.90 -50.62
CA GLU A 316 27.33 -37.55 -51.84
C GLU A 316 28.69 -38.18 -51.56
N GLY A 317 28.72 -39.51 -51.80
CA GLY A 317 29.86 -40.40 -51.63
C GLY A 317 30.97 -40.27 -52.65
#